data_691d208e0990efca01b717fc7ac28364
#
_entry.id   691d208e0990efca01b717fc7ac28364
#
_cell.length_a   1.000
_cell.length_b   1.000
_cell.length_c   1.000
_cell.angle_alpha   90.00
_cell.angle_beta   90.00
_cell.angle_gamma   90.00
#
_symmetry.space_group_name_H-M   'P 1'
#
loop_
_entity.id
_entity.type
_entity.pdbx_description
1 polymer ?
#
loop_
_entity_poly.entity_id
_entity_poly.type
_entity_poly.pdbx_seq_one_letter_code
_entity_poly.pdbx_strand_id
1 'polypeptide(L)' 'MAFTKVISLKFVSESDEPVGYLMVETDDEKFAKQTAHHWGESNLDMPFERVELHQGVLDSPDIDSDIFNGVRIWELPF' A
#
# COMPACT_ATOMS: atom_id res chain seq x y z
N MET A 1 -13.60 2.75 21.03
CA MET A 1 -12.44 2.24 20.30
C MET A 1 -12.29 3.02 19.00
N ALA A 2 -11.13 3.57 18.77
CA ALA A 2 -10.88 4.30 17.53
C ALA A 2 -10.55 3.33 16.41
N PHE A 3 -11.21 3.49 15.28
CA PHE A 3 -10.88 2.72 14.09
C PHE A 3 -9.71 3.39 13.37
N THR A 4 -8.71 2.60 13.05
CA THR A 4 -7.59 3.07 12.24
C THR A 4 -8.00 3.03 10.77
N LYS A 5 -7.69 4.09 10.05
CA LYS A 5 -7.97 4.15 8.61
C LYS A 5 -6.75 3.75 7.82
N VAL A 6 -6.99 3.05 6.72
CA VAL A 6 -5.94 2.63 5.80
C VAL A 6 -6.34 3.01 4.38
N ILE A 7 -5.33 3.18 3.54
CA ILE A 7 -5.52 3.41 2.10
C ILE A 7 -4.93 2.21 1.38
N SER A 8 -5.70 1.62 0.48
CA SER A 8 -5.27 0.49 -0.32
C SER A 8 -4.69 1.00 -1.64
N LEU A 9 -3.51 0.50 -1.99
CA LEU A 9 -2.76 0.97 -3.15
C LEU A 9 -2.42 -0.21 -4.05
N LYS A 10 -2.25 0.10 -5.33
CA LYS A 10 -1.93 -0.86 -6.37
C LYS A 10 -0.63 -0.45 -7.05
N PHE A 11 0.29 -1.37 -7.20
CA PHE A 11 1.51 -1.16 -7.98
C PHE A 11 1.23 -1.58 -9.42
N VAL A 12 1.55 -0.71 -10.35
CA VAL A 12 1.23 -0.93 -11.77
C VAL A 12 2.50 -0.89 -12.59
N SER A 13 2.67 -1.88 -13.45
CA SER A 13 3.84 -1.99 -14.32
C SER A 13 3.74 -1.05 -15.51
N GLU A 14 4.84 -0.95 -16.26
CA GLU A 14 4.89 -0.16 -17.49
C GLU A 14 3.84 -0.61 -18.52
N SER A 15 3.49 -1.89 -18.51
CA SER A 15 2.48 -2.45 -19.39
C SER A 15 1.06 -2.31 -18.84
N ASP A 16 0.87 -1.52 -17.79
CA ASP A 16 -0.43 -1.22 -17.19
C ASP A 16 -1.06 -2.42 -16.48
N GLU A 17 -0.23 -3.36 -16.02
CA GLU A 17 -0.68 -4.54 -15.29
C GLU A 17 -0.40 -4.41 -13.80
N PRO A 18 -1.31 -4.87 -12.93
CA PRO A 18 -1.03 -4.83 -11.49
C PRO A 18 0.03 -5.87 -11.13
N VAL A 19 1.02 -5.45 -10.34
CA VAL A 19 2.10 -6.32 -9.88
C VAL A 19 2.17 -6.45 -8.36
N GLY A 20 1.29 -5.78 -7.64
CA GLY A 20 1.24 -5.88 -6.19
C GLY A 20 0.22 -4.94 -5.59
N TYR A 21 -0.11 -5.20 -4.33
CA TYR A 21 -1.04 -4.38 -3.55
C TYR A 21 -0.49 -4.18 -2.15
N LEU A 22 -0.80 -3.01 -1.58
CA LEU A 22 -0.37 -2.67 -0.23
C LEU A 22 -1.41 -1.77 0.43
N MET A 23 -1.65 -1.99 1.73
CA MET A 23 -2.42 -1.04 2.53
C MET A 23 -1.47 -0.29 3.45
N VAL A 24 -1.68 1.00 3.62
CA VAL A 24 -0.87 1.86 4.48
C VAL A 24 -1.79 2.51 5.52
N GLU A 25 -1.37 2.48 6.78
CA GLU A 25 -2.14 3.06 7.88
C GLU A 25 -2.05 4.58 7.86
N THR A 26 -2.93 5.19 7.10
CA THR A 26 -3.04 6.65 6.99
C THR A 26 -4.34 7.00 6.28
N ASP A 27 -4.81 8.22 6.44
CA ASP A 27 -5.91 8.78 5.66
C ASP A 27 -5.40 9.82 4.64
N ASP A 28 -4.09 10.02 4.58
CA ASP A 28 -3.45 10.96 3.66
C ASP A 28 -2.98 10.19 2.41
N GLU A 29 -3.67 10.43 1.29
CA GLU A 29 -3.39 9.76 0.02
C GLU A 29 -1.96 9.97 -0.46
N LYS A 30 -1.44 11.19 -0.34
CA LYS A 30 -0.09 11.50 -0.79
C LYS A 30 0.95 10.74 0.02
N PHE A 31 0.76 10.72 1.34
CA PHE A 31 1.65 9.98 2.24
C PHE A 31 1.60 8.48 1.94
N ALA A 32 0.39 7.95 1.71
CA ALA A 32 0.21 6.54 1.38
C ALA A 32 0.97 6.17 0.10
N LYS A 33 0.84 6.98 -0.94
CA LYS A 33 1.53 6.73 -2.21
C LYS A 33 3.04 6.78 -2.07
N GLN A 34 3.55 7.75 -1.31
CA GLN A 34 5.00 7.87 -1.08
C GLN A 34 5.53 6.66 -0.30
N THR A 35 4.83 6.27 0.75
CA THR A 35 5.21 5.11 1.55
C THR A 35 5.19 3.83 0.71
N ALA A 36 4.14 3.63 -0.07
CA ALA A 36 4.01 2.47 -0.93
C ALA A 36 5.12 2.43 -1.99
N HIS A 37 5.44 3.58 -2.58
CA HIS A 37 6.51 3.65 -3.58
C HIS A 37 7.86 3.19 -2.98
N HIS A 38 8.21 3.70 -1.82
CA HIS A 38 9.44 3.31 -1.12
C HIS A 38 9.43 1.82 -0.77
N TRP A 39 8.31 1.34 -0.25
CA TRP A 39 8.18 -0.08 0.09
C TRP A 39 8.34 -0.96 -1.15
N GLY A 40 7.69 -0.59 -2.24
CA GLY A 40 7.74 -1.36 -3.48
C GLY A 40 9.13 -1.45 -4.08
N GLU A 41 9.89 -0.35 -4.04
CA GLU A 41 11.26 -0.35 -4.54
C GLU A 41 12.16 -1.35 -3.80
N SER A 42 11.87 -1.58 -2.51
CA SER A 42 12.69 -2.45 -1.67
C SER A 42 12.18 -3.88 -1.60
N ASN A 43 10.90 -4.12 -1.86
CA ASN A 43 10.25 -5.40 -1.55
C ASN A 43 9.60 -6.12 -2.73
N LEU A 44 9.24 -5.41 -3.79
CA LEU A 44 8.64 -6.06 -4.95
C LEU A 44 9.71 -6.72 -5.82
N ASP A 45 9.43 -7.94 -6.27
CA ASP A 45 10.33 -8.69 -7.15
C ASP A 45 10.24 -8.20 -8.59
N MET A 46 9.11 -7.62 -8.95
CA MET A 46 8.85 -7.14 -10.31
C MET A 46 8.91 -5.61 -10.36
N PRO A 47 9.42 -5.03 -11.43
CA PRO A 47 9.44 -3.58 -11.57
C PRO A 47 8.03 -3.03 -11.70
N PHE A 48 7.81 -1.85 -11.15
CA PHE A 48 6.56 -1.13 -11.30
C PHE A 48 6.85 0.30 -11.75
N GLU A 49 5.92 0.90 -12.48
CA GLU A 49 6.07 2.25 -12.98
C GLU A 49 5.43 3.27 -12.06
N ARG A 50 4.27 2.92 -11.50
CA ARG A 50 3.52 3.86 -10.67
C ARG A 50 2.71 3.16 -9.59
N VAL A 51 2.28 3.94 -8.61
CA VAL A 51 1.39 3.50 -7.54
C VAL A 51 0.07 4.24 -7.71
N GLU A 52 -1.03 3.51 -7.72
CA GLU A 52 -2.37 4.06 -7.87
C GLU A 52 -3.25 3.68 -6.68
N LEU A 53 -4.29 4.44 -6.43
CA LEU A 53 -5.30 4.05 -5.47
C LEU A 53 -6.01 2.80 -5.97
N HIS A 54 -6.08 1.78 -5.10
CA HIS A 54 -6.83 0.57 -5.41
C HIS A 54 -8.27 0.68 -4.92
N GLN A 55 -8.41 1.15 -3.68
CA GLN A 55 -9.70 1.43 -3.07
C GLN A 55 -9.57 2.70 -2.24
N GLY A 56 -10.70 3.30 -1.89
CA GLY A 56 -10.69 4.47 -1.03
C GLY A 56 -10.23 4.17 0.38
N VAL A 57 -10.49 5.10 1.29
CA VAL A 57 -10.14 4.93 2.69
C VAL A 57 -11.01 3.82 3.30
N LEU A 58 -10.36 2.86 3.94
CA LEU A 58 -11.00 1.69 4.52
C LEU A 58 -10.68 1.61 6.01
N ASP A 59 -11.42 0.77 6.73
CA ASP A 59 -11.04 0.42 8.10
C ASP A 59 -9.88 -0.56 8.05
N SER A 60 -9.00 -0.51 9.06
CA SER A 60 -7.84 -1.39 9.11
C SER A 60 -8.27 -2.85 9.13
N PRO A 61 -7.58 -3.73 8.38
CA PRO A 61 -7.92 -5.14 8.37
C PRO A 61 -7.55 -5.83 9.69
N ASP A 62 -8.28 -6.88 10.00
CA ASP A 62 -8.04 -7.68 11.21
C ASP A 62 -7.07 -8.83 10.88
N ILE A 63 -5.90 -8.47 10.39
CA ILE A 63 -4.82 -9.41 10.08
C ILE A 63 -3.50 -8.79 10.54
N ASP A 64 -2.45 -9.61 10.57
CA ASP A 64 -1.14 -9.16 11.00
C ASP A 64 -0.59 -8.08 10.06
N SER A 65 0.02 -7.07 10.67
CA SER A 65 0.63 -5.96 9.95
C SER A 65 2.14 -6.01 10.12
N ASP A 66 2.83 -5.33 9.21
CA ASP A 66 4.26 -5.04 9.32
C ASP A 66 4.47 -3.57 9.58
N ILE A 67 5.69 -3.21 9.96
CA ILE A 67 6.09 -1.81 10.14
C ILE A 67 7.13 -1.47 9.09
N PHE A 68 6.90 -0.38 8.36
CA PHE A 68 7.83 0.13 7.38
C PHE A 68 8.03 1.63 7.63
N ASN A 69 9.26 2.02 7.99
CA ASN A 69 9.57 3.41 8.33
C ASN A 69 8.64 4.00 9.40
N GLY A 70 8.30 3.18 10.41
CA GLY A 70 7.44 3.62 11.50
C GLY A 70 5.95 3.63 11.20
N VAL A 71 5.56 3.15 10.02
CA VAL A 71 4.16 3.14 9.57
C VAL A 71 3.68 1.70 9.43
N ARG A 72 2.48 1.42 9.93
CA ARG A 72 1.89 0.08 9.76
C ARG A 72 1.43 -0.11 8.33
N ILE A 73 1.77 -1.25 7.79
CA ILE A 73 1.38 -1.63 6.43
C ILE A 73 0.86 -3.07 6.42
N TRP A 74 0.08 -3.39 5.40
CA TRP A 74 -0.42 -4.75 5.17
C TRP A 74 -0.13 -5.10 3.71
N GLU A 75 0.62 -6.18 3.53
CA GLU A 75 0.90 -6.70 2.20
C GLU A 75 -0.27 -7.57 1.77
N LEU A 76 -0.87 -7.25 0.65
CA LEU A 76 -2.05 -7.96 0.18
C LEU A 76 -1.65 -9.03 -0.84
N PRO A 77 -2.26 -10.23 -0.78
CA PRO A 77 -2.01 -11.25 -1.79
C PRO A 77 -2.64 -10.86 -3.14
N PHE A 78 -2.09 -11.39 -4.17
CA PHE A 78 -2.65 -11.27 -5.51
C PHE A 78 -3.89 -12.12 -5.67
#